data_4fb027551df4d1742f8cc52565bc32ce
#
_entry.id   4fb027551df4d1742f8cc52565bc32ce
#
_cell.length_a   1.000
_cell.length_b   1.000
_cell.length_c   1.000
_cell.angle_alpha   90.00
_cell.angle_beta   90.00
_cell.angle_gamma   90.00
#
_symmetry.space_group_name_H-M   'P 1'
#
loop_
_entity.id
_entity.type
_entity.pdbx_description
1 polymer ?
#
loop_
_entity_poly.entity_id
_entity_poly.type
_entity_poly.pdbx_seq_one_letter_code
_entity_poly.pdbx_strand_id
1 'polypeptide(L)'
;GFGHNKNVSLYGNDGNDTLIGGAGNDYLEGGSGSDTYVFGEGFGQDTVYNYDYATGRKDIIRFTDGITADMLTFTREGNHLLIKAKDGSGQVTVQSYFQNDGSGAYRIDEIHFDNGKVLDVATVKELVQQSTDGSDRLYAYQSGSTLNGGLGDDYLYGADGDDLLNGDAGNDSIYSGNGNDTLDGGEGNDALYGYNGNDALNGGEGNDHLNGEDGNDTLIGGAGNDYLEGGSGSDTYVFGKGFGQDAVYNYHVDKNSDTMHFKGFKAADVHFIRSGSDLVLSASEQDNVRISGFFYGENHRVDT
;
A
#
# COMPACT_ATOMS: atom_id res chain seq x y z
N GLY A 1 33.39 -17.35 21.90
CA GLY A 1 33.30 -15.92 21.79
C GLY A 1 32.59 -15.32 22.96
N PHE A 2 33.16 -14.36 23.63
CA PHE A 2 32.51 -13.63 24.68
C PHE A 2 31.51 -12.66 24.03
N GLY A 3 30.21 -12.93 24.17
CA GLY A 3 29.17 -12.03 23.70
C GLY A 3 29.24 -10.68 24.40
N HIS A 4 29.80 -9.72 23.76
CA HIS A 4 29.69 -8.34 24.17
C HIS A 4 28.35 -7.81 23.65
N ASN A 5 27.36 -7.66 24.51
CA ASN A 5 26.10 -6.94 24.26
C ASN A 5 26.35 -5.43 24.09
N LYS A 6 27.42 -5.03 23.42
CA LYS A 6 27.74 -3.63 23.20
C LYS A 6 27.36 -3.25 21.78
N ASN A 7 26.66 -2.11 21.65
CA ASN A 7 26.39 -1.49 20.36
C ASN A 7 27.69 -1.00 19.75
N VAL A 8 27.96 -1.45 18.53
CA VAL A 8 29.13 -1.04 17.76
C VAL A 8 28.76 -0.37 16.44
N SER A 9 29.67 0.44 15.92
CA SER A 9 29.57 0.99 14.56
C SER A 9 30.78 0.49 13.78
N LEU A 10 30.54 -0.22 12.68
CA LEU A 10 31.57 -0.79 11.81
C LEU A 10 31.51 -0.16 10.43
N TYR A 11 32.67 0.23 9.92
CA TYR A 11 32.83 0.85 8.61
C TYR A 11 33.90 0.06 7.82
N GLY A 12 33.51 -0.56 6.70
CA GLY A 12 34.42 -1.29 5.82
C GLY A 12 35.30 -0.35 4.99
N ASN A 13 34.72 0.76 4.50
CA ASN A 13 35.29 1.72 3.57
C ASN A 13 35.48 1.15 2.14
N ASP A 14 36.71 1.02 1.64
CA ASP A 14 37.00 0.53 0.30
C ASP A 14 37.46 -0.93 0.35
N GLY A 15 36.94 -1.74 -0.54
CA GLY A 15 37.30 -3.15 -0.67
C GLY A 15 36.11 -4.08 -0.47
N ASN A 16 36.40 -5.37 -0.38
CA ASN A 16 35.38 -6.40 -0.15
C ASN A 16 35.48 -6.82 1.31
N ASP A 17 34.60 -6.27 2.13
CA ASP A 17 34.66 -6.38 3.56
C ASP A 17 33.66 -7.40 4.13
N THR A 18 33.97 -7.93 5.31
CA THR A 18 33.05 -8.75 6.10
C THR A 18 32.82 -8.08 7.44
N LEU A 19 31.58 -7.67 7.68
CA LEU A 19 31.17 -6.95 8.88
C LEU A 19 30.32 -7.86 9.78
N ILE A 20 30.77 -8.01 11.04
CA ILE A 20 30.12 -8.85 12.06
C ILE A 20 29.94 -7.97 13.31
N GLY A 21 28.73 -7.48 13.56
CA GLY A 21 28.44 -6.67 14.75
C GLY A 21 28.45 -7.51 16.04
N GLY A 22 27.87 -8.68 15.97
CA GLY A 22 27.69 -9.57 17.10
C GLY A 22 26.35 -9.36 17.77
N ALA A 23 26.31 -9.43 19.10
CA ALA A 23 25.13 -9.12 19.88
C ALA A 23 25.13 -7.64 20.27
N GLY A 24 23.98 -7.02 20.27
CA GLY A 24 23.81 -5.59 20.53
C GLY A 24 22.94 -4.93 19.46
N ASN A 25 22.95 -3.62 19.42
CA ASN A 25 22.26 -2.85 18.38
C ASN A 25 23.34 -2.14 17.57
N ASP A 26 23.68 -2.72 16.44
CA ASP A 26 24.88 -2.37 15.69
C ASP A 26 24.54 -1.55 14.43
N TYR A 27 25.49 -0.70 14.05
CA TYR A 27 25.46 0.03 12.79
C TYR A 27 26.57 -0.50 11.88
N LEU A 28 26.19 -1.00 10.71
CA LEU A 28 27.11 -1.63 9.77
C LEU A 28 27.07 -0.92 8.42
N GLU A 29 28.22 -0.43 7.95
CA GLU A 29 28.39 0.26 6.68
C GLU A 29 29.57 -0.36 5.93
N GLY A 30 29.29 -1.08 4.83
CA GLY A 30 30.33 -1.75 4.05
C GLY A 30 31.19 -0.77 3.27
N GLY A 31 30.56 0.21 2.64
CA GLY A 31 31.26 1.17 1.79
C GLY A 31 31.31 0.72 0.34
N SER A 32 32.43 0.93 -0.33
CA SER A 32 32.60 0.57 -1.74
C SER A 32 33.23 -0.82 -1.92
N GLY A 33 32.64 -1.59 -2.81
CA GLY A 33 33.07 -2.96 -3.11
C GLY A 33 31.98 -3.99 -2.83
N SER A 34 32.35 -5.25 -2.80
CA SER A 34 31.44 -6.35 -2.54
C SER A 34 31.52 -6.78 -1.09
N ASP A 35 30.55 -6.36 -0.30
CA ASP A 35 30.58 -6.50 1.15
C ASP A 35 29.65 -7.62 1.64
N THR A 36 29.98 -8.19 2.80
CA THR A 36 29.17 -9.21 3.45
C THR A 36 28.89 -8.82 4.89
N TYR A 37 27.59 -8.76 5.21
CA TYR A 37 27.07 -8.50 6.56
C TYR A 37 26.64 -9.81 7.19
N VAL A 38 27.17 -10.17 8.35
CA VAL A 38 26.96 -11.48 8.97
C VAL A 38 26.18 -11.35 10.27
N PHE A 39 25.10 -12.12 10.37
CA PHE A 39 24.20 -12.15 11.53
C PHE A 39 24.06 -13.58 12.04
N GLY A 40 24.47 -13.81 13.29
CA GLY A 40 24.34 -15.08 14.01
C GLY A 40 23.24 -15.05 15.06
N GLU A 41 23.17 -16.10 15.87
CA GLU A 41 22.18 -16.19 16.97
C GLU A 41 22.28 -14.99 17.91
N GLY A 42 21.12 -14.36 18.21
CA GLY A 42 21.03 -13.22 19.12
C GLY A 42 21.65 -11.94 18.55
N PHE A 43 21.54 -11.71 17.25
CA PHE A 43 22.16 -10.57 16.55
C PHE A 43 21.66 -9.19 17.02
N GLY A 44 20.49 -9.09 17.68
CA GLY A 44 19.98 -7.83 18.25
C GLY A 44 19.23 -6.96 17.25
N GLN A 45 19.27 -5.64 17.44
CA GLN A 45 18.58 -4.66 16.60
C GLN A 45 19.60 -3.89 15.76
N ASP A 46 19.83 -4.35 14.53
CA ASP A 46 20.93 -3.88 13.71
C ASP A 46 20.46 -3.01 12.55
N THR A 47 21.34 -2.11 12.11
CA THR A 47 21.13 -1.29 10.93
C THR A 47 22.24 -1.54 9.92
N VAL A 48 21.86 -1.85 8.69
CA VAL A 48 22.75 -1.94 7.53
C VAL A 48 22.54 -0.72 6.64
N TYR A 49 23.61 0.01 6.40
CA TYR A 49 23.67 1.11 5.46
C TYR A 49 24.61 0.72 4.31
N ASN A 50 24.03 0.37 3.16
CA ASN A 50 24.78 -0.25 2.05
C ASN A 50 24.85 0.68 0.82
N TYR A 51 25.29 1.92 1.02
CA TYR A 51 25.38 2.90 -0.06
C TYR A 51 26.62 2.70 -0.91
N ASP A 52 26.45 2.27 -2.16
CA ASP A 52 27.50 2.17 -3.17
C ASP A 52 26.91 2.27 -4.59
N TYR A 53 27.42 3.18 -5.41
CA TYR A 53 27.05 3.33 -6.82
C TYR A 53 27.87 2.47 -7.77
N ALA A 54 28.89 1.75 -7.29
CA ALA A 54 29.77 0.97 -8.15
C ALA A 54 29.00 -0.12 -8.93
N THR A 55 29.31 -0.25 -10.21
CA THR A 55 28.79 -1.34 -11.03
C THR A 55 29.61 -2.61 -10.81
N GLY A 56 28.95 -3.78 -10.84
CA GLY A 56 29.62 -5.08 -10.70
C GLY A 56 29.91 -5.51 -9.26
N ARG A 57 29.55 -4.70 -8.25
CA ARG A 57 29.57 -5.12 -6.85
C ARG A 57 28.48 -6.15 -6.57
N LYS A 58 28.72 -7.01 -5.59
CA LYS A 58 27.75 -7.98 -5.08
C LYS A 58 27.78 -7.98 -3.56
N ASP A 59 26.76 -7.35 -2.96
CA ASP A 59 26.64 -7.28 -1.51
C ASP A 59 25.69 -8.34 -0.98
N ILE A 60 26.05 -8.91 0.16
CA ILE A 60 25.40 -10.10 0.71
C ILE A 60 25.10 -9.87 2.19
N ILE A 61 23.89 -10.23 2.61
CA ILE A 61 23.58 -10.51 4.01
C ILE A 61 23.68 -12.03 4.20
N ARG A 62 24.39 -12.46 5.23
CA ARG A 62 24.54 -13.87 5.60
C ARG A 62 24.02 -14.14 6.99
N PHE A 63 23.05 -15.04 7.10
CA PHE A 63 22.60 -15.58 8.37
C PHE A 63 23.31 -16.90 8.67
N THR A 64 23.85 -17.01 9.88
CA THR A 64 24.64 -18.15 10.39
C THR A 64 23.97 -18.78 11.61
N ASP A 65 24.65 -19.68 12.27
CA ASP A 65 24.23 -20.34 13.53
C ASP A 65 22.88 -21.05 13.42
N GLY A 66 22.59 -21.64 12.26
CA GLY A 66 21.36 -22.39 12.03
C GLY A 66 20.11 -21.56 11.78
N ILE A 67 20.23 -20.23 11.62
CA ILE A 67 19.10 -19.37 11.23
C ILE A 67 18.69 -19.71 9.79
N THR A 68 17.40 -20.05 9.62
CA THR A 68 16.79 -20.34 8.31
C THR A 68 15.78 -19.28 7.93
N ALA A 69 15.43 -19.19 6.65
CA ALA A 69 14.53 -18.17 6.13
C ALA A 69 13.12 -18.22 6.78
N ASP A 70 12.65 -19.41 7.11
CA ASP A 70 11.35 -19.64 7.77
C ASP A 70 11.31 -19.18 9.25
N MET A 71 12.47 -18.96 9.86
CA MET A 71 12.61 -18.34 11.20
C MET A 71 12.48 -16.81 11.17
N LEU A 72 12.47 -16.21 9.98
CA LEU A 72 12.48 -14.77 9.77
C LEU A 72 11.21 -14.30 9.09
N THR A 73 10.81 -13.05 9.37
CA THR A 73 9.82 -12.31 8.61
C THR A 73 10.50 -11.20 7.82
N PHE A 74 10.02 -10.96 6.61
CA PHE A 74 10.51 -9.93 5.71
C PHE A 74 9.39 -8.92 5.47
N THR A 75 9.57 -7.69 5.90
CA THR A 75 8.58 -6.63 5.74
C THR A 75 9.23 -5.38 5.15
N ARG A 76 8.42 -4.56 4.50
CA ARG A 76 8.82 -3.26 3.98
C ARG A 76 8.18 -2.15 4.80
N GLU A 77 8.97 -1.16 5.19
CA GLU A 77 8.50 0.07 5.81
C GLU A 77 9.09 1.27 5.05
N GLY A 78 8.25 1.97 4.29
CA GLY A 78 8.72 2.96 3.34
C GLY A 78 9.67 2.34 2.32
N ASN A 79 10.92 2.80 2.28
CA ASN A 79 11.97 2.22 1.45
C ASN A 79 12.90 1.26 2.20
N HIS A 80 12.64 0.98 3.48
CA HIS A 80 13.47 0.11 4.29
C HIS A 80 13.00 -1.34 4.22
N LEU A 81 13.95 -2.28 4.19
CA LEU A 81 13.69 -3.71 4.39
C LEU A 81 13.93 -4.04 5.88
N LEU A 82 12.94 -4.64 6.52
CA LEU A 82 13.04 -5.16 7.87
C LEU A 82 13.07 -6.70 7.82
N ILE A 83 14.14 -7.28 8.35
CA ILE A 83 14.30 -8.73 8.51
C ILE A 83 14.25 -9.04 9.99
N LYS A 84 13.19 -9.67 10.47
CA LYS A 84 12.90 -9.85 11.88
C LYS A 84 12.84 -11.32 12.25
N ALA A 85 13.53 -11.69 13.33
CA ALA A 85 13.42 -13.02 13.91
C ALA A 85 12.03 -13.21 14.56
N LYS A 86 11.34 -14.30 14.21
CA LYS A 86 10.00 -14.61 14.72
C LYS A 86 9.95 -14.80 16.23
N ASP A 87 11.06 -15.23 16.83
CA ASP A 87 11.21 -15.40 18.28
C ASP A 87 11.52 -14.08 19.02
N GLY A 88 11.66 -12.97 18.28
CA GLY A 88 11.99 -11.66 18.84
C GLY A 88 13.47 -11.45 19.18
N SER A 89 14.36 -12.38 18.85
CA SER A 89 15.79 -12.32 19.19
C SER A 89 16.58 -11.26 18.41
N GLY A 90 16.02 -10.73 17.31
CA GLY A 90 16.72 -9.72 16.54
C GLY A 90 15.92 -9.14 15.37
N GLN A 91 16.43 -8.04 14.83
CA GLN A 91 15.94 -7.38 13.62
C GLN A 91 17.10 -6.73 12.89
N VAL A 92 17.16 -6.92 11.58
CA VAL A 92 18.03 -6.17 10.69
C VAL A 92 17.20 -5.19 9.89
N THR A 93 17.51 -3.91 9.99
CA THR A 93 16.94 -2.86 9.14
C THR A 93 17.94 -2.52 8.04
N VAL A 94 17.61 -2.85 6.79
CA VAL A 94 18.42 -2.47 5.62
C VAL A 94 17.87 -1.16 5.08
N GLN A 95 18.59 -0.07 5.32
CA GLN A 95 18.13 1.28 4.96
C GLN A 95 18.04 1.44 3.45
N SER A 96 16.95 2.05 3.01
CA SER A 96 16.69 2.42 1.62
C SER A 96 16.80 1.27 0.60
N TYR A 97 16.68 0.02 1.04
CA TYR A 97 16.77 -1.18 0.20
C TYR A 97 15.85 -1.09 -1.03
N PHE A 98 14.63 -0.58 -0.87
CA PHE A 98 13.64 -0.49 -1.95
C PHE A 98 13.70 0.81 -2.76
N GLN A 99 14.72 1.63 -2.55
CA GLN A 99 14.95 2.78 -3.43
C GLN A 99 15.04 2.31 -4.89
N ASN A 100 14.29 2.95 -5.80
CA ASN A 100 14.15 2.52 -7.18
C ASN A 100 13.78 1.03 -7.31
N ASP A 101 12.79 0.60 -6.50
CA ASP A 101 12.28 -0.78 -6.48
C ASP A 101 13.36 -1.85 -6.21
N GLY A 102 14.34 -1.54 -5.38
CA GLY A 102 15.43 -2.45 -5.03
C GLY A 102 16.58 -2.50 -6.05
N SER A 103 16.59 -1.59 -7.01
CA SER A 103 17.71 -1.45 -7.98
C SER A 103 18.65 -0.30 -7.66
N GLY A 104 18.39 0.45 -6.59
CA GLY A 104 19.17 1.62 -6.20
C GLY A 104 20.52 1.32 -5.57
N ALA A 105 21.22 2.37 -5.16
CA ALA A 105 22.55 2.31 -4.59
C ALA A 105 22.64 1.57 -3.24
N TYR A 106 21.49 1.42 -2.55
CA TYR A 106 21.42 0.75 -1.24
C TYR A 106 21.09 -0.75 -1.32
N ARG A 107 21.07 -1.33 -2.51
CA ARG A 107 20.67 -2.71 -2.75
C ARG A 107 21.63 -3.69 -2.06
N ILE A 108 21.07 -4.70 -1.39
CA ILE A 108 21.72 -5.97 -1.08
C ILE A 108 21.32 -6.96 -2.18
N ASP A 109 22.29 -7.58 -2.84
CA ASP A 109 22.04 -8.44 -4.00
C ASP A 109 21.46 -9.80 -3.60
N GLU A 110 21.93 -10.37 -2.52
CA GLU A 110 21.51 -11.69 -2.05
C GLU A 110 21.49 -11.80 -0.52
N ILE A 111 20.61 -12.65 -0.02
CA ILE A 111 20.59 -13.08 1.39
C ILE A 111 20.86 -14.57 1.43
N HIS A 112 21.92 -14.96 2.11
CA HIS A 112 22.43 -16.33 2.19
C HIS A 112 22.14 -16.95 3.55
N PHE A 113 21.84 -18.26 3.55
CA PHE A 113 21.64 -19.08 4.75
C PHE A 113 22.60 -20.27 4.74
N ASP A 114 22.99 -20.77 5.93
CA ASP A 114 23.92 -21.91 6.05
C ASP A 114 23.38 -23.22 5.45
N ASN A 115 22.04 -23.36 5.31
CA ASN A 115 21.42 -24.49 4.63
C ASN A 115 21.51 -24.43 3.08
N GLY A 116 22.21 -23.43 2.55
CA GLY A 116 22.41 -23.23 1.11
C GLY A 116 21.30 -22.44 0.41
N LYS A 117 20.21 -22.04 1.12
CA LYS A 117 19.17 -21.20 0.55
C LYS A 117 19.72 -19.80 0.28
N VAL A 118 19.33 -19.25 -0.87
CA VAL A 118 19.67 -17.88 -1.30
C VAL A 118 18.38 -17.18 -1.72
N LEU A 119 18.17 -15.97 -1.20
CA LEU A 119 17.10 -15.08 -1.62
C LEU A 119 17.73 -13.95 -2.45
N ASP A 120 17.31 -13.81 -3.68
CA ASP A 120 17.66 -12.68 -4.53
C ASP A 120 16.70 -11.50 -4.33
N VAL A 121 16.96 -10.37 -4.99
CA VAL A 121 16.12 -9.16 -4.89
C VAL A 121 14.67 -9.46 -5.31
N ALA A 122 14.47 -10.21 -6.40
CA ALA A 122 13.12 -10.53 -6.89
C ALA A 122 12.32 -11.33 -5.84
N THR A 123 12.95 -12.31 -5.21
CA THR A 123 12.31 -13.12 -4.15
C THR A 123 12.00 -12.27 -2.91
N VAL A 124 12.90 -11.38 -2.49
CA VAL A 124 12.64 -10.47 -1.37
C VAL A 124 11.48 -9.53 -1.69
N LYS A 125 11.41 -9.00 -2.92
CA LYS A 125 10.31 -8.16 -3.37
C LYS A 125 8.95 -8.86 -3.29
N GLU A 126 8.89 -10.14 -3.64
CA GLU A 126 7.67 -10.95 -3.51
C GLU A 126 7.31 -11.21 -2.04
N LEU A 127 8.30 -11.53 -1.20
CA LEU A 127 8.08 -11.82 0.21
C LEU A 127 7.46 -10.65 0.97
N VAL A 128 7.91 -9.42 0.73
CA VAL A 128 7.41 -8.23 1.43
C VAL A 128 6.02 -7.75 0.97
N GLN A 129 5.48 -8.33 -0.11
CA GLN A 129 4.11 -8.07 -0.60
C GLN A 129 3.10 -9.14 -0.14
N GLN A 130 3.53 -10.16 0.60
CA GLN A 130 2.64 -11.17 1.15
C GLN A 130 1.94 -10.65 2.40
N SER A 131 0.61 -10.81 2.44
CA SER A 131 -0.21 -10.49 3.59
C SER A 131 -0.20 -11.58 4.66
N THR A 132 -0.57 -11.19 5.86
CA THR A 132 -0.85 -12.07 7.01
C THR A 132 -2.35 -12.06 7.32
N ASP A 133 -2.77 -12.73 8.39
CA ASP A 133 -4.15 -12.65 8.89
C ASP A 133 -4.38 -11.41 9.80
N GLY A 134 -3.36 -10.63 10.05
CA GLY A 134 -3.40 -9.41 10.86
C GLY A 134 -3.25 -8.16 10.01
N SER A 135 -3.15 -7.00 10.66
CA SER A 135 -2.96 -5.73 9.97
C SER A 135 -1.59 -5.63 9.32
N ASP A 136 -1.60 -5.46 8.02
CA ASP A 136 -0.41 -5.37 7.17
C ASP A 136 -0.20 -3.96 6.60
N ARG A 137 1.02 -3.67 6.20
CA ARG A 137 1.38 -2.53 5.35
C ARG A 137 2.06 -3.05 4.10
N LEU A 138 1.41 -2.92 2.97
CA LEU A 138 1.87 -3.44 1.69
C LEU A 138 2.12 -2.29 0.71
N TYR A 139 3.19 -2.41 -0.06
CA TYR A 139 3.65 -1.36 -0.97
C TYR A 139 3.79 -1.90 -2.39
N ALA A 140 3.20 -1.20 -3.34
CA ALA A 140 3.38 -1.44 -4.77
C ALA A 140 4.78 -0.99 -5.24
N TYR A 141 5.16 -1.48 -6.40
CA TYR A 141 6.35 -1.03 -7.14
C TYR A 141 5.96 -0.08 -8.26
N GLN A 142 6.91 0.73 -8.72
CA GLN A 142 6.69 1.77 -9.75
C GLN A 142 6.18 1.22 -11.08
N SER A 143 6.41 -0.04 -11.37
CA SER A 143 5.90 -0.71 -12.58
C SER A 143 4.44 -1.17 -12.49
N GLY A 144 3.78 -0.91 -11.38
CA GLY A 144 2.48 -1.46 -11.03
C GLY A 144 2.57 -2.79 -10.27
N SER A 145 1.60 -3.05 -9.41
CA SER A 145 1.53 -4.25 -8.57
C SER A 145 0.10 -4.73 -8.40
N THR A 146 -0.02 -5.99 -8.00
CA THR A 146 -1.25 -6.52 -7.40
C THR A 146 -0.97 -6.76 -5.91
N LEU A 147 -1.71 -6.08 -5.05
CA LEU A 147 -1.64 -6.23 -3.59
C LEU A 147 -2.97 -6.75 -3.06
N ASN A 148 -2.92 -7.71 -2.16
CA ASN A 148 -4.08 -8.26 -1.46
C ASN A 148 -3.82 -8.17 0.05
N GLY A 149 -4.69 -7.46 0.77
CA GLY A 149 -4.59 -7.29 2.22
C GLY A 149 -4.87 -8.59 2.98
N GLY A 150 -5.95 -9.26 2.61
CA GLY A 150 -6.37 -10.51 3.26
C GLY A 150 -7.31 -10.26 4.43
N LEU A 151 -7.00 -10.82 5.58
CA LEU A 151 -7.74 -10.57 6.81
C LEU A 151 -7.04 -9.48 7.62
N GLY A 152 -7.82 -8.70 8.34
CA GLY A 152 -7.30 -7.64 9.21
C GLY A 152 -7.52 -6.25 8.63
N ASP A 153 -7.17 -5.23 9.38
CA ASP A 153 -7.28 -3.85 8.93
C ASP A 153 -5.95 -3.42 8.32
N ASP A 154 -5.91 -3.33 6.99
CA ASP A 154 -4.69 -3.22 6.21
C ASP A 154 -4.46 -1.82 5.65
N TYR A 155 -3.21 -1.52 5.35
CA TYR A 155 -2.78 -0.32 4.63
C TYR A 155 -2.08 -0.74 3.33
N LEU A 156 -2.68 -0.41 2.19
CA LEU A 156 -2.14 -0.67 0.88
C LEU A 156 -1.70 0.64 0.22
N TYR A 157 -0.44 0.69 -0.19
CA TYR A 157 0.15 1.86 -0.84
C TYR A 157 0.55 1.51 -2.27
N GLY A 158 -0.09 2.19 -3.23
CA GLY A 158 0.36 2.23 -4.60
C GLY A 158 1.64 3.09 -4.75
N ALA A 159 2.11 3.23 -5.95
CA ALA A 159 3.22 4.10 -6.26
C ALA A 159 2.93 4.82 -7.58
N ASP A 160 3.82 4.72 -8.55
CA ASP A 160 3.52 5.03 -9.92
C ASP A 160 3.09 3.73 -10.64
N GLY A 161 2.47 3.85 -11.80
CA GLY A 161 2.01 2.70 -12.56
C GLY A 161 0.59 2.28 -12.19
N ASP A 162 0.01 1.41 -13.00
CA ASP A 162 -1.37 0.97 -12.82
C ASP A 162 -1.42 -0.21 -11.84
N ASP A 163 -2.03 0.01 -10.68
CA ASP A 163 -2.09 -0.93 -9.59
C ASP A 163 -3.46 -1.62 -9.45
N LEU A 164 -3.47 -2.85 -8.95
CA LEU A 164 -4.65 -3.55 -8.49
C LEU A 164 -4.51 -3.77 -6.98
N LEU A 165 -5.33 -3.07 -6.20
CA LEU A 165 -5.24 -3.03 -4.75
C LEU A 165 -6.54 -3.55 -4.12
N ASN A 166 -6.48 -4.71 -3.48
CA ASN A 166 -7.61 -5.36 -2.84
C ASN A 166 -7.42 -5.40 -1.33
N GLY A 167 -8.34 -4.79 -0.57
CA GLY A 167 -8.33 -4.85 0.90
C GLY A 167 -8.72 -6.23 1.42
N ASP A 168 -9.70 -6.85 0.78
CA ASP A 168 -10.35 -8.11 1.12
C ASP A 168 -11.25 -8.00 2.35
N ALA A 169 -10.82 -8.37 3.55
CA ALA A 169 -11.70 -8.38 4.74
C ALA A 169 -11.08 -7.65 5.92
N GLY A 170 -11.77 -6.66 6.40
CA GLY A 170 -11.35 -5.77 7.48
C GLY A 170 -11.70 -4.33 7.14
N ASN A 171 -11.25 -3.39 7.97
CA ASN A 171 -11.42 -1.98 7.67
C ASN A 171 -10.12 -1.44 7.09
N ASP A 172 -10.06 -1.39 5.77
CA ASP A 172 -8.83 -1.16 5.04
C ASP A 172 -8.64 0.30 4.63
N SER A 173 -7.40 0.70 4.46
CA SER A 173 -7.01 2.00 3.93
C SER A 173 -6.14 1.82 2.69
N ILE A 174 -6.64 2.26 1.55
CA ILE A 174 -6.00 2.05 0.24
C ILE A 174 -5.66 3.40 -0.40
N TYR A 175 -4.39 3.59 -0.72
CA TYR A 175 -3.83 4.80 -1.32
C TYR A 175 -3.12 4.43 -2.61
N SER A 176 -3.70 4.72 -3.78
CA SER A 176 -3.16 4.18 -5.02
C SER A 176 -2.00 4.99 -5.62
N GLY A 177 -2.04 6.30 -5.53
CA GLY A 177 -0.94 7.14 -6.02
C GLY A 177 -1.15 7.61 -7.46
N ASN A 178 -0.13 7.47 -8.29
CA ASN A 178 -0.22 7.85 -9.70
C ASN A 178 -0.46 6.60 -10.56
N GLY A 179 -1.27 6.75 -11.60
CA GLY A 179 -1.60 5.67 -12.51
C GLY A 179 -3.10 5.56 -12.70
N ASN A 180 -3.54 4.62 -13.52
CA ASN A 180 -4.96 4.28 -13.62
C ASN A 180 -5.19 3.01 -12.80
N ASP A 181 -5.63 3.21 -11.58
CA ASP A 181 -5.65 2.18 -10.56
C ASP A 181 -7.02 1.51 -10.41
N THR A 182 -7.01 0.31 -9.88
CA THR A 182 -8.23 -0.40 -9.47
C THR A 182 -8.15 -0.72 -7.99
N LEU A 183 -9.07 -0.17 -7.20
CA LEU A 183 -9.16 -0.32 -5.76
C LEU A 183 -10.45 -1.06 -5.40
N ASP A 184 -10.32 -2.10 -4.60
CA ASP A 184 -11.45 -2.85 -4.03
C ASP A 184 -11.28 -2.93 -2.51
N GLY A 185 -12.22 -2.34 -1.75
CA GLY A 185 -12.19 -2.40 -0.30
C GLY A 185 -12.51 -3.81 0.19
N GLY A 186 -13.63 -4.37 -0.24
CA GLY A 186 -14.05 -5.72 0.11
C GLY A 186 -15.13 -5.77 1.19
N GLU A 187 -14.87 -6.47 2.28
CA GLU A 187 -15.76 -6.54 3.45
C GLU A 187 -15.22 -5.61 4.55
N GLY A 188 -16.05 -4.73 5.08
CA GLY A 188 -15.70 -3.84 6.17
C GLY A 188 -15.96 -2.38 5.83
N ASN A 189 -15.48 -1.47 6.67
CA ASN A 189 -15.61 -0.04 6.43
C ASN A 189 -14.29 0.51 5.94
N ASP A 190 -14.20 0.73 4.63
CA ASP A 190 -12.95 0.99 3.95
C ASP A 190 -12.76 2.46 3.58
N ALA A 191 -11.52 2.87 3.44
CA ALA A 191 -11.15 4.19 2.95
C ALA A 191 -10.25 4.05 1.71
N LEU A 192 -10.76 4.49 0.55
CA LEU A 192 -10.11 4.37 -0.76
C LEU A 192 -9.80 5.74 -1.35
N TYR A 193 -8.53 5.95 -1.72
CA TYR A 193 -8.04 7.20 -2.32
C TYR A 193 -7.32 6.91 -3.64
N GLY A 194 -7.86 7.46 -4.74
CA GLY A 194 -7.34 7.24 -6.10
C GLY A 194 -6.11 8.11 -6.42
N TYR A 195 -6.11 9.36 -5.99
CA TYR A 195 -5.08 10.37 -6.30
C TYR A 195 -5.06 10.77 -7.77
N ASN A 196 -3.97 10.53 -8.50
CA ASN A 196 -3.82 10.99 -9.87
C ASN A 196 -4.03 9.84 -10.87
N GLY A 197 -4.91 10.04 -11.81
CA GLY A 197 -5.20 9.07 -12.87
C GLY A 197 -6.70 8.84 -13.04
N ASN A 198 -7.07 7.94 -13.91
CA ASN A 198 -8.47 7.56 -14.07
C ASN A 198 -8.69 6.25 -13.33
N ASP A 199 -9.24 6.37 -12.13
CA ASP A 199 -9.27 5.27 -11.17
C ASP A 199 -10.65 4.60 -11.11
N ALA A 200 -10.65 3.33 -10.73
CA ALA A 200 -11.85 2.57 -10.44
C ALA A 200 -11.86 2.17 -8.97
N LEU A 201 -12.78 2.74 -8.18
CA LEU A 201 -12.92 2.53 -6.76
C LEU A 201 -14.21 1.75 -6.47
N ASN A 202 -14.10 0.65 -5.75
CA ASN A 202 -15.23 -0.15 -5.27
C ASN A 202 -15.08 -0.32 -3.74
N GLY A 203 -16.03 0.22 -2.96
CA GLY A 203 -16.04 0.06 -1.50
C GLY A 203 -16.33 -1.38 -1.11
N GLY A 204 -17.42 -1.95 -1.61
CA GLY A 204 -17.80 -3.34 -1.34
C GLY A 204 -18.95 -3.46 -0.35
N GLU A 205 -18.75 -4.18 0.74
CA GLU A 205 -19.72 -4.32 1.82
C GLU A 205 -19.26 -3.48 3.03
N GLY A 206 -20.14 -2.64 3.55
CA GLY A 206 -19.87 -1.80 4.71
C GLY A 206 -20.13 -0.33 4.43
N ASN A 207 -19.70 0.52 5.33
CA ASN A 207 -19.83 1.97 5.16
C ASN A 207 -18.48 2.55 4.76
N ASP A 208 -18.35 2.83 3.48
CA ASP A 208 -17.08 3.14 2.86
C ASP A 208 -16.88 4.63 2.58
N HIS A 209 -15.64 5.04 2.49
CA HIS A 209 -15.24 6.38 2.10
C HIS A 209 -14.37 6.30 0.83
N LEU A 210 -14.89 6.80 -0.29
CA LEU A 210 -14.22 6.78 -1.58
C LEU A 210 -13.93 8.20 -2.05
N ASN A 211 -12.68 8.46 -2.40
CA ASN A 211 -12.23 9.71 -3.00
C ASN A 211 -11.38 9.43 -4.25
N GLY A 212 -11.87 9.86 -5.44
CA GLY A 212 -11.14 9.71 -6.70
C GLY A 212 -9.97 10.68 -6.82
N GLU A 213 -10.15 11.91 -6.38
CA GLU A 213 -9.22 13.05 -6.44
C GLU A 213 -9.05 13.62 -7.85
N ASP A 214 -7.92 13.40 -8.54
CA ASP A 214 -7.65 14.00 -9.86
C ASP A 214 -7.77 12.95 -10.98
N GLY A 215 -8.69 13.17 -11.90
CA GLY A 215 -8.88 12.31 -13.06
C GLY A 215 -10.34 12.08 -13.39
N ASN A 216 -10.62 11.15 -14.29
CA ASN A 216 -11.98 10.75 -14.59
C ASN A 216 -12.24 9.40 -13.94
N ASP A 217 -12.84 9.44 -12.76
CA ASP A 217 -12.92 8.30 -11.88
C ASP A 217 -14.26 7.59 -11.94
N THR A 218 -14.26 6.32 -11.58
CA THR A 218 -15.48 5.54 -11.40
C THR A 218 -15.57 5.08 -9.96
N LEU A 219 -16.62 5.51 -9.25
CA LEU A 219 -16.85 5.22 -7.85
C LEU A 219 -18.10 4.34 -7.67
N ILE A 220 -17.94 3.24 -6.98
CA ILE A 220 -18.97 2.30 -6.59
C ILE A 220 -18.89 2.15 -5.07
N GLY A 221 -19.84 2.71 -4.32
CA GLY A 221 -19.88 2.52 -2.87
C GLY A 221 -20.08 1.05 -2.51
N GLY A 222 -21.06 0.43 -3.10
CA GLY A 222 -21.41 -0.95 -2.83
C GLY A 222 -22.63 -1.08 -1.98
N ALA A 223 -22.58 -1.93 -0.98
CA ALA A 223 -23.69 -2.11 -0.03
C ALA A 223 -23.35 -1.47 1.31
N GLY A 224 -24.20 -0.58 1.77
CA GLY A 224 -24.02 0.13 3.03
C GLY A 224 -24.40 1.59 2.94
N ASN A 225 -23.78 2.42 3.74
CA ASN A 225 -24.00 3.85 3.70
C ASN A 225 -22.65 4.52 3.42
N ASP A 226 -22.45 4.86 2.16
CA ASP A 226 -21.15 5.25 1.66
C ASP A 226 -21.01 6.76 1.47
N TYR A 227 -19.77 7.24 1.56
CA TYR A 227 -19.42 8.61 1.22
C TYR A 227 -18.55 8.59 -0.05
N LEU A 228 -19.01 9.28 -1.09
CA LEU A 228 -18.39 9.27 -2.41
C LEU A 228 -18.02 10.69 -2.82
N GLU A 229 -16.76 10.89 -3.19
CA GLU A 229 -16.21 12.13 -3.70
C GLU A 229 -15.38 11.84 -4.96
N GLY A 230 -15.83 12.30 -6.13
CA GLY A 230 -15.08 12.11 -7.38
C GLY A 230 -13.83 12.96 -7.43
N GLY A 231 -13.98 14.24 -7.09
CA GLY A 231 -12.88 15.19 -7.14
C GLY A 231 -12.88 16.01 -8.42
N SER A 232 -11.70 16.21 -9.02
CA SER A 232 -11.57 16.95 -10.26
C SER A 232 -11.54 16.01 -11.47
N GLY A 233 -12.28 16.36 -12.49
CA GLY A 233 -12.42 15.57 -13.71
C GLY A 233 -13.88 15.23 -13.99
N SER A 234 -14.12 14.32 -14.92
CA SER A 234 -15.47 13.86 -15.24
C SER A 234 -15.70 12.49 -14.64
N ASP A 235 -16.38 12.47 -13.50
CA ASP A 235 -16.51 11.29 -12.67
C ASP A 235 -17.81 10.55 -12.90
N THR A 236 -17.80 9.26 -12.61
CA THR A 236 -18.97 8.40 -12.71
C THR A 236 -19.24 7.71 -11.39
N TYR A 237 -20.42 7.99 -10.83
CA TYR A 237 -20.93 7.33 -9.63
C TYR A 237 -21.90 6.23 -10.03
N VAL A 238 -21.69 5.01 -9.60
CA VAL A 238 -22.50 3.85 -9.99
C VAL A 238 -23.25 3.28 -8.80
N PHE A 239 -24.59 3.20 -8.92
CA PHE A 239 -25.49 2.68 -7.90
C PHE A 239 -26.21 1.43 -8.41
N GLY A 240 -25.95 0.31 -7.79
CA GLY A 240 -26.64 -0.96 -8.02
C GLY A 240 -27.77 -1.17 -7.02
N LYS A 241 -28.59 -2.21 -7.20
CA LYS A 241 -29.63 -2.55 -6.21
C LYS A 241 -29.01 -2.89 -4.86
N GLY A 242 -29.57 -2.36 -3.80
CA GLY A 242 -29.09 -2.57 -2.44
C GLY A 242 -27.89 -1.68 -2.08
N PHE A 243 -27.73 -0.55 -2.77
CA PHE A 243 -26.63 0.38 -2.48
C PHE A 243 -26.78 1.08 -1.12
N GLY A 244 -27.95 1.15 -0.54
CA GLY A 244 -28.18 1.72 0.78
C GLY A 244 -28.43 3.22 0.79
N GLN A 245 -27.89 3.92 1.76
CA GLN A 245 -28.07 5.36 1.92
C GLN A 245 -26.74 6.09 1.78
N ASP A 246 -26.46 6.51 0.56
CA ASP A 246 -25.19 7.10 0.22
C ASP A 246 -25.20 8.62 0.21
N ALA A 247 -24.04 9.21 0.39
CA ALA A 247 -23.78 10.62 0.25
C ALA A 247 -22.73 10.88 -0.83
N VAL A 248 -23.07 11.74 -1.79
CA VAL A 248 -22.15 12.24 -2.80
C VAL A 248 -21.79 13.68 -2.49
N TYR A 249 -20.50 13.94 -2.37
CA TYR A 249 -19.95 15.28 -2.32
C TYR A 249 -19.28 15.59 -3.66
N ASN A 250 -19.92 16.46 -4.45
CA ASN A 250 -19.52 16.72 -5.84
C ASN A 250 -19.16 18.19 -6.02
N TYR A 251 -18.19 18.66 -5.22
CA TYR A 251 -17.68 20.03 -5.34
C TYR A 251 -16.43 20.06 -6.24
N HIS A 252 -16.51 20.76 -7.35
CA HIS A 252 -15.38 21.02 -8.22
C HIS A 252 -15.48 22.42 -8.86
N VAL A 253 -14.35 22.98 -9.24
CA VAL A 253 -14.25 24.31 -9.87
C VAL A 253 -14.05 24.25 -11.39
N ASP A 254 -13.85 23.08 -11.92
CA ASP A 254 -13.69 22.81 -13.35
C ASP A 254 -15.08 22.66 -14.06
N LYS A 255 -15.06 22.73 -15.37
CA LYS A 255 -16.28 22.60 -16.17
C LYS A 255 -16.45 21.17 -16.70
N ASN A 256 -16.19 20.20 -15.84
CA ASN A 256 -16.33 18.79 -16.19
C ASN A 256 -17.76 18.30 -16.00
N SER A 257 -18.05 17.15 -16.54
CA SER A 257 -19.38 16.55 -16.53
C SER A 257 -19.38 15.27 -15.74
N ASP A 258 -20.01 15.32 -14.57
CA ASP A 258 -20.15 14.15 -13.71
C ASP A 258 -21.47 13.44 -13.96
N THR A 259 -21.41 12.11 -13.83
CA THR A 259 -22.53 11.23 -14.20
C THR A 259 -22.90 10.31 -13.05
N MET A 260 -24.19 10.14 -12.82
CA MET A 260 -24.75 9.07 -11.97
C MET A 260 -25.36 7.98 -12.81
N HIS A 261 -24.97 6.74 -12.56
CA HIS A 261 -25.48 5.58 -13.28
C HIS A 261 -26.23 4.63 -12.33
N PHE A 262 -27.54 4.55 -12.45
CA PHE A 262 -28.39 3.62 -11.68
C PHE A 262 -28.56 2.30 -12.43
N LYS A 263 -27.83 1.28 -12.01
CA LYS A 263 -27.86 -0.05 -12.63
C LYS A 263 -29.04 -0.88 -12.14
N GLY A 264 -29.86 -1.34 -13.08
CA GLY A 264 -30.99 -2.23 -12.77
C GLY A 264 -32.23 -1.51 -12.22
N PHE A 265 -32.25 -0.18 -12.27
CA PHE A 265 -33.43 0.65 -11.99
C PHE A 265 -34.04 1.19 -13.28
N LYS A 266 -35.35 1.38 -13.27
CA LYS A 266 -36.03 2.12 -14.34
C LYS A 266 -36.09 3.59 -13.92
N ALA A 267 -35.98 4.52 -14.87
CA ALA A 267 -36.06 5.95 -14.59
C ALA A 267 -37.35 6.36 -13.85
N ALA A 268 -38.45 5.66 -14.13
CA ALA A 268 -39.74 5.89 -13.45
C ALA A 268 -39.76 5.50 -11.96
N ASP A 269 -38.83 4.66 -11.52
CA ASP A 269 -38.73 4.19 -10.14
C ASP A 269 -37.82 5.08 -9.28
N VAL A 270 -37.05 6.00 -9.90
CA VAL A 270 -36.17 6.92 -9.17
C VAL A 270 -36.89 8.25 -8.94
N HIS A 271 -37.06 8.62 -7.70
CA HIS A 271 -37.72 9.85 -7.27
C HIS A 271 -36.72 10.91 -6.87
N PHE A 272 -36.91 12.14 -7.37
CA PHE A 272 -36.07 13.29 -7.10
C PHE A 272 -36.72 14.16 -6.02
N ILE A 273 -36.04 14.35 -4.91
CA ILE A 273 -36.53 15.07 -3.73
C ILE A 273 -35.52 16.18 -3.38
N ARG A 274 -36.02 17.42 -3.27
CA ARG A 274 -35.22 18.51 -2.74
C ARG A 274 -35.29 18.53 -1.21
N SER A 275 -34.11 18.53 -0.57
CA SER A 275 -33.98 18.64 0.88
C SER A 275 -33.03 19.79 1.23
N GLY A 276 -33.59 21.00 1.41
CA GLY A 276 -32.80 22.22 1.59
C GLY A 276 -31.98 22.56 0.34
N SER A 277 -30.65 22.56 0.48
CA SER A 277 -29.70 22.76 -0.63
C SER A 277 -29.32 21.45 -1.34
N ASP A 278 -29.76 20.31 -0.81
CA ASP A 278 -29.37 18.99 -1.33
C ASP A 278 -30.42 18.41 -2.28
N LEU A 279 -29.97 17.58 -3.20
CA LEU A 279 -30.81 16.71 -4.01
C LEU A 279 -30.72 15.28 -3.46
N VAL A 280 -31.88 14.66 -3.23
CA VAL A 280 -31.96 13.24 -2.87
C VAL A 280 -32.63 12.49 -4.01
N LEU A 281 -31.95 11.45 -4.52
CA LEU A 281 -32.49 10.48 -5.46
C LEU A 281 -32.85 9.22 -4.69
N SER A 282 -34.14 8.88 -4.64
CA SER A 282 -34.65 7.70 -3.94
C SER A 282 -35.10 6.65 -4.94
N ALA A 283 -34.44 5.49 -4.94
CA ALA A 283 -34.77 4.35 -5.79
C ALA A 283 -35.63 3.31 -5.05
N SER A 284 -35.58 3.31 -3.70
CA SER A 284 -36.44 2.51 -2.83
C SER A 284 -36.48 3.14 -1.43
N GLU A 285 -37.18 2.53 -0.48
CA GLU A 285 -37.14 2.98 0.93
C GLU A 285 -35.75 2.84 1.56
N GLN A 286 -34.97 1.94 1.06
CA GLN A 286 -33.63 1.61 1.58
C GLN A 286 -32.51 2.20 0.73
N ASP A 287 -32.76 2.35 -0.58
CA ASP A 287 -31.75 2.79 -1.55
C ASP A 287 -31.98 4.26 -1.91
N ASN A 288 -31.17 5.15 -1.37
CA ASN A 288 -31.20 6.57 -1.73
C ASN A 288 -29.82 7.21 -1.67
N VAL A 289 -29.58 8.16 -2.54
CA VAL A 289 -28.36 8.94 -2.56
C VAL A 289 -28.64 10.42 -2.38
N ARG A 290 -27.88 11.04 -1.50
CA ARG A 290 -27.93 12.48 -1.23
C ARG A 290 -26.74 13.17 -1.89
N ILE A 291 -27.02 14.13 -2.76
CA ILE A 291 -26.00 15.00 -3.35
C ILE A 291 -25.98 16.29 -2.55
N SER A 292 -24.90 16.49 -1.80
CA SER A 292 -24.74 17.63 -0.91
C SER A 292 -24.58 18.93 -1.71
N GLY A 293 -25.35 19.96 -1.33
CA GLY A 293 -25.22 21.30 -1.91
C GLY A 293 -25.63 21.45 -3.38
N PHE A 294 -26.31 20.46 -3.97
CA PHE A 294 -26.69 20.46 -5.40
C PHE A 294 -27.35 21.77 -5.86
N PHE A 295 -28.20 22.38 -5.03
CA PHE A 295 -28.88 23.64 -5.32
C PHE A 295 -28.12 24.88 -4.82
N TYR A 296 -26.94 24.72 -4.27
CA TYR A 296 -26.15 25.84 -3.72
C TYR A 296 -25.40 26.64 -4.78
N GLY A 297 -25.01 25.99 -5.90
CA GLY A 297 -24.31 26.60 -7.02
C GLY A 297 -23.95 25.59 -8.10
N GLU A 298 -23.36 26.09 -9.19
CA GLU A 298 -23.01 25.22 -10.33
C GLU A 298 -21.93 24.19 -10.01
N ASN A 299 -21.08 24.48 -9.00
CA ASN A 299 -19.94 23.64 -8.64
C ASN A 299 -20.31 22.34 -7.89
N HIS A 300 -21.57 22.14 -7.54
CA HIS A 300 -22.03 20.96 -6.79
C HIS A 300 -22.94 20.03 -7.61
N ARG A 301 -23.13 20.32 -8.88
CA ARG A 301 -24.04 19.57 -9.73
C ARG A 301 -23.39 18.33 -10.31
N VAL A 302 -24.22 17.30 -10.42
CA VAL A 302 -24.00 16.16 -11.30
C VAL A 302 -24.79 16.42 -12.57
N ASP A 303 -24.18 16.31 -13.73
CA ASP A 303 -24.77 16.79 -14.97
C ASP A 303 -25.71 15.78 -15.62
N THR A 304 -25.44 14.46 -15.49
CA THR A 304 -26.26 13.38 -16.08
C THR A 304 -26.24 12.10 -15.26
#